data_57c21af6db6c820de5a48eac2b8080bc
#
_entry.id   57c21af6db6c820de5a48eac2b8080bc
#
_cell.length_a   1.000
_cell.length_b   1.000
_cell.length_c   1.000
_cell.angle_alpha   90.00
_cell.angle_beta   90.00
_cell.angle_gamma   90.00
#
_symmetry.space_group_name_H-M   'P 1'
#
loop_
_entity.id
_entity.type
_entity.pdbx_description
1 polymer ?
#
loop_
_entity_poly.entity_id
_entity_poly.type
_entity_poly.pdbx_seq_one_letter_code
_entity_poly.pdbx_strand_id
1 'polypeptide(L)'
;TKYNNTKKYAGWLAIKINADLYEISDIKSSDLKNYDTIIFGASIENGYIRGVEFIKDNLEKLKNKNVIVFYVGLGLYSLDEIMMFNFLPTYLYKNIKFFELKGDFNYSKLSFIDKLRVSYGSGKIPSNIANYKEEIKNTNKSNLEPILEFLRWGFVLIVRKSIDY
;
A
#
# COMPACT_ATOMS: atom_id res chain seq x y z
N THR A 1 -2.12 -11.06 2.94
CA THR A 1 -2.30 -11.08 1.47
C THR A 1 -2.12 -12.50 0.94
N LYS A 2 -2.95 -12.91 -0.03
CA LYS A 2 -2.91 -14.26 -0.63
C LYS A 2 -1.51 -14.67 -1.16
N TYR A 3 -0.70 -13.69 -1.58
CA TYR A 3 0.62 -13.91 -2.19
C TYR A 3 1.78 -13.34 -1.39
N ASN A 4 1.52 -12.82 -0.20
CA ASN A 4 2.52 -12.21 0.67
C ASN A 4 3.29 -11.02 0.06
N ASN A 5 2.81 -10.45 -1.05
CA ASN A 5 3.52 -9.43 -1.81
C ASN A 5 3.68 -8.14 -1.02
N THR A 6 2.63 -7.71 -0.30
CA THR A 6 2.70 -6.52 0.58
C THR A 6 3.79 -6.68 1.63
N LYS A 7 3.87 -7.86 2.27
CA LYS A 7 4.90 -8.14 3.29
C LYS A 7 6.30 -8.14 2.72
N LYS A 8 6.49 -8.67 1.50
CA LYS A 8 7.79 -8.61 0.80
C LYS A 8 8.21 -7.16 0.55
N TYR A 9 7.31 -6.33 0.00
CA TYR A 9 7.60 -4.92 -0.25
C TYR A 9 7.89 -4.16 1.05
N ALA A 10 7.06 -4.35 2.08
CA ALA A 10 7.28 -3.73 3.38
C ALA A 10 8.64 -4.12 3.98
N GLY A 11 9.01 -5.40 3.94
CA GLY A 11 10.30 -5.87 4.41
C GLY A 11 11.48 -5.31 3.63
N TRP A 12 11.40 -5.28 2.29
CA TRP A 12 12.47 -4.69 1.47
C TRP A 12 12.63 -3.20 1.72
N LEU A 13 11.50 -2.48 1.86
CA LEU A 13 11.51 -1.04 2.11
C LEU A 13 12.09 -0.74 3.50
N ALA A 14 11.62 -1.46 4.53
CA ALA A 14 12.11 -1.30 5.90
C ALA A 14 13.63 -1.47 5.99
N ILE A 15 14.19 -2.52 5.36
CA ILE A 15 15.64 -2.73 5.29
C ILE A 15 16.33 -1.57 4.56
N LYS A 16 15.76 -1.11 3.43
CA LYS A 16 16.39 -0.10 2.58
C LYS A 16 16.49 1.27 3.24
N ILE A 17 15.48 1.64 4.04
CA ILE A 17 15.42 2.94 4.71
C ILE A 17 15.70 2.88 6.22
N ASN A 18 16.08 1.70 6.74
CA ASN A 18 16.31 1.45 8.16
C ASN A 18 15.11 1.87 9.04
N ALA A 19 13.92 1.37 8.70
CA ALA A 19 12.68 1.67 9.41
C ALA A 19 12.21 0.49 10.24
N ASP A 20 11.49 0.79 11.33
CA ASP A 20 10.76 -0.21 12.09
C ASP A 20 9.59 -0.76 11.26
N LEU A 21 9.36 -2.07 11.35
CA LEU A 21 8.29 -2.76 10.63
C LEU A 21 7.34 -3.44 11.61
N TYR A 22 6.06 -3.10 11.51
CA TYR A 22 5.00 -3.67 12.34
C TYR A 22 3.90 -4.28 11.47
N GLU A 23 3.30 -5.37 11.93
CA GLU A 23 1.97 -5.75 11.46
C GLU A 23 0.93 -4.77 12.08
N ILE A 24 -0.14 -4.49 11.33
CA ILE A 24 -1.16 -3.52 11.78
C ILE A 24 -1.81 -3.91 13.12
N SER A 25 -1.85 -5.20 13.45
CA SER A 25 -2.35 -5.73 14.72
C SER A 25 -1.46 -5.40 15.92
N ASP A 26 -0.18 -5.14 15.67
CA ASP A 26 0.83 -5.05 16.72
C ASP A 26 1.16 -3.60 17.09
N ILE A 27 0.81 -2.64 16.24
CA ILE A 27 1.04 -1.22 16.48
C ILE A 27 -0.19 -0.56 17.09
N LYS A 28 0.02 0.17 18.19
CA LYS A 28 -1.04 0.97 18.80
C LYS A 28 -1.05 2.38 18.20
N SER A 29 -2.23 2.96 18.14
CA SER A 29 -2.41 4.35 17.70
C SER A 29 -1.59 5.37 18.52
N SER A 30 -1.28 5.08 19.81
CA SER A 30 -0.40 5.89 20.65
C SER A 30 1.05 5.91 20.20
N ASP A 31 1.50 4.85 19.52
CA ASP A 31 2.91 4.68 19.15
C ASP A 31 3.28 5.55 17.94
N LEU A 32 2.27 5.98 17.16
CA LEU A 32 2.46 6.86 16.02
C LEU A 32 3.15 8.19 16.37
N LYS A 33 3.05 8.65 17.63
CA LYS A 33 3.73 9.87 18.08
C LYS A 33 5.27 9.80 17.99
N ASN A 34 5.81 8.59 18.02
CA ASN A 34 7.26 8.34 18.03
C ASN A 34 7.90 8.45 16.62
N TYR A 35 7.09 8.59 15.57
CA TYR A 35 7.54 8.56 14.18
C TYR A 35 7.11 9.82 13.43
N ASP A 36 8.00 10.41 12.65
CA ASP A 36 7.71 11.56 11.78
C ASP A 36 7.19 11.13 10.40
N THR A 37 7.60 9.95 9.96
CA THR A 37 7.16 9.36 8.70
C THR A 37 6.45 8.04 8.95
N ILE A 38 5.27 7.90 8.40
CA ILE A 38 4.45 6.68 8.49
C ILE A 38 4.26 6.15 7.07
N ILE A 39 4.64 4.90 6.87
CA ILE A 39 4.41 4.20 5.60
C ILE A 39 3.45 3.05 5.84
N PHE A 40 2.26 3.17 5.30
CA PHE A 40 1.24 2.13 5.38
C PHE A 40 1.22 1.32 4.10
N GLY A 41 1.36 0.00 4.23
CA GLY A 41 1.37 -0.92 3.10
C GLY A 41 0.21 -1.92 3.15
N ALA A 42 -0.56 -2.03 2.08
CA ALA A 42 -1.69 -2.95 2.02
C ALA A 42 -1.87 -3.61 0.64
N SER A 43 -2.69 -4.64 0.58
CA SER A 43 -3.21 -5.15 -0.69
C SER A 43 -4.51 -4.46 -1.03
N ILE A 44 -4.81 -4.41 -2.32
CA ILE A 44 -6.11 -3.97 -2.82
C ILE A 44 -6.99 -5.18 -3.15
N GLU A 45 -8.27 -5.09 -2.85
CA GLU A 45 -9.28 -6.07 -3.19
C GLU A 45 -10.55 -5.35 -3.66
N ASN A 46 -10.95 -5.56 -4.92
CA ASN A 46 -12.10 -4.90 -5.56
C ASN A 46 -12.09 -3.35 -5.45
N GLY A 47 -10.91 -2.74 -5.55
CA GLY A 47 -10.74 -1.29 -5.40
C GLY A 47 -10.58 -0.81 -3.96
N TYR A 48 -10.76 -1.68 -2.95
CA TYR A 48 -10.62 -1.32 -1.54
C TYR A 48 -9.24 -1.70 -1.00
N ILE A 49 -8.61 -0.77 -0.31
CA ILE A 49 -7.32 -0.98 0.39
C ILE A 49 -7.61 -1.64 1.74
N ARG A 50 -7.04 -2.83 1.96
CA ARG A 50 -7.27 -3.57 3.21
C ARG A 50 -6.67 -2.86 4.41
N GLY A 51 -7.48 -2.70 5.47
CA GLY A 51 -7.05 -2.04 6.71
C GLY A 51 -6.89 -0.53 6.59
N VAL A 52 -7.48 0.10 5.58
CA VAL A 52 -7.46 1.56 5.38
C VAL A 52 -8.08 2.32 6.56
N GLU A 53 -8.93 1.66 7.33
CA GLU A 53 -9.54 2.18 8.55
C GLU A 53 -8.48 2.68 9.54
N PHE A 54 -7.33 2.00 9.62
CA PHE A 54 -6.23 2.46 10.47
C PHE A 54 -5.78 3.89 10.13
N ILE A 55 -5.71 4.25 8.85
CA ILE A 55 -5.38 5.62 8.42
C ILE A 55 -6.51 6.58 8.78
N LYS A 56 -7.77 6.19 8.53
CA LYS A 56 -8.96 7.01 8.80
C LYS A 56 -9.11 7.32 10.28
N ASP A 57 -8.98 6.30 11.12
CA ASP A 57 -9.15 6.41 12.57
C ASP A 57 -8.02 7.21 13.24
N ASN A 58 -6.89 7.35 12.57
CA ASN A 58 -5.73 8.08 13.08
C ASN A 58 -5.42 9.39 12.34
N LEU A 59 -6.33 9.88 11.52
CA LEU A 59 -6.10 11.04 10.64
C LEU A 59 -5.55 12.27 11.38
N GLU A 60 -6.10 12.61 12.54
CA GLU A 60 -5.62 13.74 13.36
C GLU A 60 -4.18 13.54 13.86
N LYS A 61 -3.79 12.31 14.20
CA LYS A 61 -2.42 12.00 14.63
C LYS A 61 -1.43 12.01 13.47
N LEU A 62 -1.93 11.81 12.26
CA LEU A 62 -1.15 11.78 11.02
C LEU A 62 -1.00 13.14 10.36
N LYS A 63 -1.77 14.16 10.77
CA LYS A 63 -1.90 15.47 10.13
C LYS A 63 -0.57 16.20 9.90
N ASN A 64 0.35 16.09 10.86
CA ASN A 64 1.65 16.76 10.81
C ASN A 64 2.80 15.78 10.53
N LYS A 65 2.51 14.64 9.93
CA LYS A 65 3.48 13.61 9.59
C LYS A 65 3.59 13.43 8.08
N ASN A 66 4.72 12.90 7.64
CA ASN A 66 4.87 12.43 6.28
C ASN A 66 4.16 11.07 6.16
N VAL A 67 3.07 11.02 5.45
CA VAL A 67 2.28 9.79 5.30
C VAL A 67 2.35 9.29 3.87
N ILE A 68 2.78 8.06 3.73
CA ILE A 68 2.82 7.33 2.46
C ILE A 68 1.90 6.11 2.59
N VAL A 69 1.04 5.92 1.62
CA VAL A 69 0.25 4.71 1.45
C VAL A 69 0.68 4.02 0.17
N PHE A 70 1.24 2.81 0.28
CA PHE A 70 1.39 1.99 -0.91
C PHE A 70 0.39 0.83 -0.89
N TYR A 71 -0.19 0.57 -2.04
CA TYR A 71 -1.09 -0.56 -2.20
C TYR A 71 -0.60 -1.47 -3.33
N VAL A 72 -0.74 -2.78 -3.08
CA VAL A 72 -0.27 -3.80 -4.02
C VAL A 72 -1.45 -4.33 -4.80
N GLY A 73 -1.41 -4.13 -6.11
CA GLY A 73 -2.48 -4.48 -7.02
C GLY A 73 -1.99 -5.00 -8.38
N LEU A 74 -2.91 -5.10 -9.31
CA LEU A 74 -2.67 -5.54 -10.69
C LEU A 74 -2.80 -4.40 -11.71
N GLY A 75 -2.90 -3.14 -11.25
CA GLY A 75 -3.09 -1.99 -12.14
C GLY A 75 -4.50 -1.88 -12.73
N LEU A 76 -5.52 -2.37 -12.01
CA LEU A 76 -6.89 -2.42 -12.52
C LEU A 76 -7.72 -1.18 -12.21
N TYR A 77 -7.23 -0.33 -11.31
CA TYR A 77 -7.93 0.85 -10.82
C TYR A 77 -7.04 2.07 -10.95
N SER A 78 -7.59 3.17 -11.44
CA SER A 78 -6.91 4.47 -11.40
C SER A 78 -6.81 4.99 -9.97
N LEU A 79 -5.89 5.95 -9.73
CA LEU A 79 -5.77 6.59 -8.43
C LEU A 79 -7.08 7.26 -8.00
N ASP A 80 -7.80 7.90 -8.93
CA ASP A 80 -9.07 8.56 -8.64
C ASP A 80 -10.12 7.56 -8.15
N GLU A 81 -10.21 6.39 -8.78
CA GLU A 81 -11.11 5.33 -8.31
C GLU A 81 -10.73 4.82 -6.92
N ILE A 82 -9.43 4.63 -6.67
CA ILE A 82 -8.92 4.25 -5.34
C ILE A 82 -9.29 5.31 -4.30
N MET A 83 -9.11 6.59 -4.64
CA MET A 83 -9.49 7.69 -3.74
C MET A 83 -11.00 7.72 -3.47
N MET A 84 -11.82 7.54 -4.50
CA MET A 84 -13.28 7.49 -4.34
C MET A 84 -13.75 6.34 -3.46
N PHE A 85 -13.17 5.14 -3.62
CA PHE A 85 -13.58 3.97 -2.85
C PHE A 85 -13.13 4.00 -1.39
N ASN A 86 -11.97 4.63 -1.13
CA ASN A 86 -11.31 4.49 0.16
C ASN A 86 -11.25 5.78 0.99
N PHE A 87 -11.21 6.96 0.35
CA PHE A 87 -10.79 8.20 1.00
C PHE A 87 -11.75 9.37 0.76
N LEU A 88 -13.05 9.14 0.92
CA LEU A 88 -14.01 10.22 0.91
C LEU A 88 -14.22 10.81 2.31
N PRO A 89 -14.30 12.14 2.43
CA PRO A 89 -14.03 13.15 1.40
C PRO A 89 -12.52 13.31 1.13
N THR A 90 -12.13 13.37 -0.13
CA THR A 90 -10.73 13.30 -0.57
C THR A 90 -9.85 14.42 -0.04
N TYR A 91 -10.39 15.60 0.21
CA TYR A 91 -9.64 16.75 0.72
C TYR A 91 -8.99 16.52 2.09
N LEU A 92 -9.51 15.60 2.90
CA LEU A 92 -8.93 15.25 4.21
C LEU A 92 -7.59 14.52 4.07
N TYR A 93 -7.34 13.91 2.93
CA TYR A 93 -6.18 13.03 2.69
C TYR A 93 -5.16 13.64 1.72
N LYS A 94 -5.26 14.93 1.39
CA LYS A 94 -4.39 15.63 0.43
C LYS A 94 -2.89 15.59 0.77
N ASN A 95 -2.56 15.40 2.04
CA ASN A 95 -1.17 15.32 2.52
C ASN A 95 -0.60 13.90 2.45
N ILE A 96 -1.42 12.91 2.11
CA ILE A 96 -0.99 11.52 1.96
C ILE A 96 -0.50 11.29 0.54
N LYS A 97 0.64 10.62 0.40
CA LYS A 97 1.17 10.19 -0.90
C LYS A 97 0.80 8.74 -1.15
N PHE A 98 0.29 8.48 -2.35
CA PHE A 98 -0.17 7.16 -2.75
C PHE A 98 0.71 6.58 -3.84
N PHE A 99 1.07 5.30 -3.70
CA PHE A 99 1.85 4.55 -4.68
C PHE A 99 1.21 3.19 -4.94
N GLU A 100 0.98 2.85 -6.20
CA GLU A 100 0.64 1.51 -6.60
C GLU A 100 1.90 0.70 -6.85
N LEU A 101 1.99 -0.49 -6.23
CA LEU A 101 3.05 -1.46 -6.47
C LEU A 101 2.45 -2.69 -7.17
N LYS A 102 3.16 -3.20 -8.15
CA LYS A 102 2.72 -4.36 -8.94
C LYS A 102 2.83 -5.63 -8.11
N GLY A 103 1.73 -6.38 -8.02
CA GLY A 103 1.65 -7.67 -7.32
C GLY A 103 1.76 -8.87 -8.24
N ASP A 104 2.05 -10.03 -7.65
CA ASP A 104 1.97 -11.31 -8.33
C ASP A 104 0.51 -11.76 -8.41
N PHE A 105 0.21 -12.49 -9.47
CA PHE A 105 -1.08 -13.13 -9.65
C PHE A 105 -0.89 -14.57 -10.13
N ASN A 106 -1.66 -15.48 -9.54
CA ASN A 106 -1.67 -16.87 -9.95
C ASN A 106 -3.10 -17.41 -9.89
N TYR A 107 -3.68 -17.61 -11.07
CA TYR A 107 -5.06 -18.08 -11.21
C TYR A 107 -5.28 -19.44 -10.53
N SER A 108 -4.30 -20.34 -10.57
CA SER A 108 -4.41 -21.68 -9.99
C SER A 108 -4.59 -21.65 -8.47
N LYS A 109 -4.04 -20.62 -7.80
CA LYS A 109 -4.11 -20.43 -6.34
C LYS A 109 -5.39 -19.71 -5.88
N LEU A 110 -6.24 -19.27 -6.80
CA LEU A 110 -7.53 -18.67 -6.44
C LEU A 110 -8.49 -19.73 -5.89
N SER A 111 -9.29 -19.30 -4.90
CA SER A 111 -10.43 -20.12 -4.45
C SER A 111 -11.46 -20.25 -5.58
N PHE A 112 -12.33 -21.25 -5.48
CA PHE A 112 -13.42 -21.43 -6.44
C PHE A 112 -14.27 -20.16 -6.58
N ILE A 113 -14.62 -19.53 -5.47
CA ILE A 113 -15.40 -18.28 -5.44
C ILE A 113 -14.66 -17.14 -6.13
N ASP A 114 -13.35 -17.00 -5.90
CA ASP A 114 -12.56 -15.96 -6.56
C ASP A 114 -12.42 -16.22 -8.06
N LYS A 115 -12.30 -17.48 -8.47
CA LYS A 115 -12.32 -17.86 -9.91
C LYS A 115 -13.65 -17.47 -10.57
N LEU A 116 -14.78 -17.71 -9.89
CA LEU A 116 -16.08 -17.25 -10.35
C LEU A 116 -16.15 -15.72 -10.44
N ARG A 117 -15.67 -15.01 -9.43
CA ARG A 117 -15.62 -13.53 -9.46
C ARG A 117 -14.77 -13.01 -10.62
N VAL A 118 -13.63 -13.65 -10.89
CA VAL A 118 -12.77 -13.31 -12.05
C VAL A 118 -13.50 -13.61 -13.37
N SER A 119 -14.27 -14.70 -13.43
CA SER A 119 -14.94 -15.13 -14.66
C SER A 119 -16.25 -14.38 -14.95
N TYR A 120 -17.00 -13.97 -13.91
CA TYR A 120 -18.36 -13.40 -14.04
C TYR A 120 -18.44 -11.95 -13.56
N GLY A 121 -17.45 -11.44 -12.84
CA GLY A 121 -17.60 -10.22 -12.10
C GLY A 121 -16.74 -9.08 -12.55
N SER A 122 -17.39 -7.96 -12.69
CA SER A 122 -16.88 -6.61 -12.92
C SER A 122 -15.99 -6.52 -14.17
N GLY A 123 -16.48 -5.90 -15.22
CA GLY A 123 -15.83 -5.64 -16.51
C GLY A 123 -14.46 -4.91 -16.48
N LYS A 124 -13.75 -4.99 -15.34
CA LYS A 124 -12.42 -4.42 -15.11
C LYS A 124 -11.29 -5.45 -15.09
N ILE A 125 -11.59 -6.76 -15.18
CA ILE A 125 -10.51 -7.71 -15.42
C ILE A 125 -10.22 -7.67 -16.91
N PRO A 126 -9.04 -7.21 -17.33
CA PRO A 126 -8.68 -7.20 -18.73
C PRO A 126 -8.91 -8.58 -19.31
N SER A 127 -9.49 -8.65 -20.52
CA SER A 127 -9.76 -9.92 -21.22
C SER A 127 -8.49 -10.79 -21.35
N ASN A 128 -7.32 -10.17 -21.36
CA ASN A 128 -6.04 -10.85 -21.28
C ASN A 128 -5.77 -11.53 -19.93
N ILE A 129 -6.30 -11.03 -18.80
CA ILE A 129 -6.17 -11.71 -17.49
C ILE A 129 -7.20 -12.83 -17.34
N ALA A 130 -8.41 -12.68 -17.87
CA ALA A 130 -9.43 -13.74 -17.87
C ALA A 130 -8.98 -15.00 -18.64
N ASN A 131 -8.07 -14.83 -19.62
CA ASN A 131 -7.46 -15.91 -20.37
C ASN A 131 -6.13 -16.42 -19.77
N TYR A 132 -5.63 -15.80 -18.68
CA TYR A 132 -4.38 -16.23 -18.04
C TYR A 132 -4.56 -17.51 -17.23
N LYS A 133 -4.22 -18.62 -17.82
CA LYS A 133 -3.87 -19.86 -17.08
C LYS A 133 -2.47 -19.75 -16.43
N GLU A 134 -1.74 -18.68 -16.73
CA GLU A 134 -0.33 -18.49 -16.37
C GLU A 134 -0.14 -17.65 -15.09
N GLU A 135 0.96 -17.89 -14.40
CA GLU A 135 1.39 -17.14 -13.24
C GLU A 135 2.02 -15.81 -13.69
N ILE A 136 1.56 -14.68 -13.13
CA ILE A 136 2.18 -13.37 -13.32
C ILE A 136 3.08 -13.08 -12.12
N LYS A 137 4.37 -12.85 -12.36
CA LYS A 137 5.37 -12.50 -11.34
C LYS A 137 5.83 -11.06 -11.55
N ASN A 138 5.15 -10.12 -10.90
CA ASN A 138 5.43 -8.69 -11.01
C ASN A 138 6.08 -8.10 -9.76
N THR A 139 6.14 -8.85 -8.65
CA THR A 139 6.74 -8.39 -7.40
C THR A 139 8.24 -8.29 -7.54
N ASN A 140 8.77 -7.06 -7.58
CA ASN A 140 10.19 -6.76 -7.78
C ASN A 140 10.62 -5.58 -6.89
N LYS A 141 11.87 -5.59 -6.42
CA LYS A 141 12.45 -4.49 -5.64
C LYS A 141 12.49 -3.17 -6.39
N SER A 142 12.66 -3.19 -7.71
CA SER A 142 12.64 -1.97 -8.54
C SER A 142 11.30 -1.22 -8.50
N ASN A 143 10.20 -1.90 -8.17
CA ASN A 143 8.91 -1.24 -8.00
C ASN A 143 8.88 -0.27 -6.80
N LEU A 144 9.87 -0.34 -5.91
CA LEU A 144 10.01 0.58 -4.78
C LEU A 144 10.69 1.91 -5.14
N GLU A 145 11.32 2.02 -6.32
CA GLU A 145 12.06 3.23 -6.69
C GLU A 145 11.23 4.52 -6.58
N PRO A 146 9.95 4.58 -7.01
CA PRO A 146 9.16 5.81 -6.85
C PRO A 146 9.00 6.24 -5.38
N ILE A 147 8.84 5.28 -4.46
CA ILE A 147 8.75 5.57 -3.01
C ILE A 147 10.12 6.02 -2.50
N LEU A 148 11.20 5.35 -2.90
CA LEU A 148 12.56 5.68 -2.47
C LEU A 148 12.98 7.05 -2.99
N GLU A 149 12.66 7.39 -4.23
CA GLU A 149 12.89 8.72 -4.80
C GLU A 149 12.11 9.78 -4.02
N PHE A 150 10.82 9.56 -3.79
CA PHE A 150 10.01 10.47 -2.99
C PHE A 150 10.62 10.71 -1.60
N LEU A 151 11.07 9.65 -0.94
CA LEU A 151 11.72 9.74 0.37
C LEU A 151 13.06 10.49 0.29
N ARG A 152 13.87 10.31 -0.76
CA ARG A 152 15.14 11.02 -0.97
C ARG A 152 14.93 12.53 -1.15
N TRP A 153 13.95 12.92 -1.97
CA TRP A 153 13.66 14.34 -2.22
C TRP A 153 12.95 15.02 -1.05
N GLY A 154 12.19 14.28 -0.25
CA GLY A 154 11.57 14.76 0.98
C GLY A 154 12.57 14.94 2.14
N PHE A 155 13.75 14.32 2.08
CA PHE A 155 14.74 14.33 3.15
C PHE A 155 15.66 15.56 3.20
N VAL A 156 15.47 16.59 2.40
CA VAL A 156 16.27 17.81 2.52
C VAL A 156 16.04 18.53 3.86
N LEU A 157 15.08 18.13 4.69
CA LEU A 157 14.73 18.82 5.95
C LEU A 157 14.27 17.91 7.10
N ILE A 158 14.77 16.68 7.27
CA ILE A 158 14.54 15.97 8.52
C ILE A 158 15.86 15.67 9.21
N VAL A 159 16.32 16.67 9.97
CA VAL A 159 17.27 16.47 11.06
C VAL A 159 16.57 15.53 12.08
N ARG A 160 17.17 14.37 12.35
CA ARG A 160 16.84 13.56 13.53
C ARG A 160 16.75 14.52 14.71
N LYS A 161 15.64 14.52 15.45
CA LYS A 161 15.62 15.13 16.76
C LYS A 161 16.77 14.50 17.54
N SER A 162 17.80 15.30 17.86
CA SER A 162 18.84 14.89 18.77
C SER A 162 18.17 14.48 20.08
N ILE A 163 18.46 13.28 20.51
CA ILE A 163 18.15 12.85 21.86
C ILE A 163 19.11 13.65 22.73
N ASP A 164 18.61 14.72 23.33
CA ASP A 164 19.30 15.39 24.42
C ASP A 164 19.29 14.42 25.61
N TYR A 165 20.51 14.06 26.05
CA TYR A 165 20.78 13.28 27.26
C TYR A 165 20.38 14.05 28.51
#